data_08b50d5449113565b76ed003a569c439
#
_entry.id   08b50d5449113565b76ed003a569c439
#
_cell.length_a   1.000
_cell.length_b   1.000
_cell.length_c   1.000
_cell.angle_alpha   90.00
_cell.angle_beta   90.00
_cell.angle_gamma   90.00
#
_symmetry.space_group_name_H-M   'P 1'
#
loop_
_entity.id
_entity.type
_entity.pdbx_description
1 polymer ?
#
loop_
_entity_poly.entity_id
_entity_poly.type
_entity_poly.pdbx_seq_one_letter_code
_entity_poly.pdbx_strand_id
1 'polypeptide(L)'
;MRRVFAMLQAGMMLNPGLLAAAPPPPTVKTTTPIRHLVIIFQENVSFDHYFGTYPVATNPSGEPHFKAAAGTPTINGLNNALLNNNPNLNPLNLAGATNPFRLDRSDAATNDQDHDYTPEQAAFDGGLMDLFPLNTGTPGPPPGAPPIADTTGLVMGYYDGNTVTALWNYAQHYAMSDNSYDTNFGPSTPGAINLVSGQTNGVIQSLNGSGSIVPDGNGGFTLNSDADPVGDVCSTSSGETVQMGGQNIGNLLNAAGVSWGFFEGGFNLSIVNSNGSTGCSRSTTSAITATKKADYIPHHQPFQYYVSTANPTHARPSSVKLIGQQGDGANHQYDILDFYAAIRAGNFPAVSFLKAPGFQDGHAGYSDPLDEQTFIVDVINFLQGQPEWANTAVVINYDDSDGWYDHQLGQIVNTSAVPLADVLTNGSCGSGATALPGINSSTLHAQGRCGYGPRLPYMVISPWARRNFVDHTMTDQSSTIRFIEDNWLDGQRIGNGSFDTIANSITQMFDFKQVDDNDLFILNDKTGEVEFSSSSN
;
A
#
# COMPACT_ATOMS: atom_id res chain seq x y z
N MET A 1 42.99 77.78 -30.09
CA MET A 1 42.22 76.81 -30.93
C MET A 1 42.10 75.48 -30.18
N ARG A 2 41.00 75.25 -29.54
CA ARG A 2 40.69 73.99 -28.91
C ARG A 2 39.33 73.52 -29.46
N ARG A 3 39.29 72.43 -30.17
CA ARG A 3 38.07 71.76 -30.68
C ARG A 3 37.52 70.88 -29.58
N VAL A 4 36.26 71.06 -29.19
CA VAL A 4 35.50 70.21 -28.29
C VAL A 4 34.74 69.20 -29.14
N PHE A 5 34.96 67.90 -28.90
CA PHE A 5 34.16 66.82 -29.48
C PHE A 5 33.00 66.57 -28.51
N ALA A 6 31.78 66.71 -28.99
CA ALA A 6 30.59 66.24 -28.28
C ALA A 6 30.26 64.84 -28.71
N MET A 7 30.27 63.87 -27.75
CA MET A 7 29.75 62.54 -27.96
C MET A 7 28.25 62.49 -27.65
N LEU A 8 27.45 62.18 -28.65
CA LEU A 8 26.04 61.81 -28.46
C LEU A 8 26.00 60.37 -27.92
N GLN A 9 25.49 60.18 -26.67
CA GLN A 9 25.07 58.91 -26.17
C GLN A 9 23.60 58.67 -26.54
N ALA A 10 23.34 57.73 -27.44
CA ALA A 10 22.00 57.21 -27.71
C ALA A 10 21.66 56.16 -26.61
N GLY A 11 20.80 56.55 -25.68
CA GLY A 11 20.24 55.62 -24.69
C GLY A 11 19.20 54.72 -25.34
N MET A 12 19.52 53.43 -25.51
CA MET A 12 18.51 52.39 -25.77
C MET A 12 17.73 52.16 -24.48
N MET A 13 16.48 52.59 -24.41
CA MET A 13 15.53 52.15 -23.42
C MET A 13 15.12 50.69 -23.76
N LEU A 14 15.64 49.73 -23.04
CA LEU A 14 15.12 48.37 -22.98
C LEU A 14 13.78 48.41 -22.24
N ASN A 15 12.70 48.20 -22.97
CA ASN A 15 11.38 47.90 -22.39
C ASN A 15 11.47 46.57 -21.64
N PRO A 16 11.20 46.47 -20.32
CA PRO A 16 11.04 45.21 -19.65
C PRO A 16 9.72 44.60 -20.16
N GLY A 17 9.82 43.70 -21.13
CA GLY A 17 8.69 42.88 -21.53
C GLY A 17 8.16 42.16 -20.30
N LEU A 18 6.91 42.46 -19.95
CA LEU A 18 6.12 41.65 -19.01
C LEU A 18 6.09 40.23 -19.59
N LEU A 19 6.90 39.34 -19.04
CA LEU A 19 6.68 37.93 -19.17
C LEU A 19 5.33 37.65 -18.52
N ALA A 20 4.29 37.48 -19.36
CA ALA A 20 3.00 36.99 -18.87
C ALA A 20 3.28 35.64 -18.16
N ALA A 21 2.90 35.56 -16.88
CA ALA A 21 2.91 34.30 -16.16
C ALA A 21 2.11 33.32 -16.98
N ALA A 22 2.65 32.11 -17.19
CA ALA A 22 1.90 31.04 -17.82
C ALA A 22 0.57 30.89 -17.06
N PRO A 23 -0.56 30.67 -17.77
CA PRO A 23 -1.81 30.42 -17.10
C PRO A 23 -1.63 29.23 -16.15
N PRO A 24 -2.24 29.27 -14.95
CA PRO A 24 -2.21 28.11 -14.06
C PRO A 24 -2.75 26.90 -14.83
N PRO A 25 -2.21 25.70 -14.60
CA PRO A 25 -2.72 24.49 -15.24
C PRO A 25 -4.22 24.38 -14.97
N PRO A 26 -5.01 23.88 -15.94
CA PRO A 26 -6.45 23.74 -15.77
C PRO A 26 -6.70 22.91 -14.52
N THR A 27 -7.50 23.44 -13.60
CA THR A 27 -7.93 22.68 -12.41
C THR A 27 -8.82 21.54 -12.91
N VAL A 28 -8.33 20.31 -12.84
CA VAL A 28 -9.12 19.14 -13.15
C VAL A 28 -10.31 19.11 -12.17
N LYS A 29 -11.51 18.95 -12.70
CA LYS A 29 -12.73 18.92 -11.91
C LYS A 29 -12.80 17.59 -11.14
N THR A 30 -13.10 17.67 -9.85
CA THR A 30 -13.37 16.49 -9.00
C THR A 30 -14.87 16.40 -8.68
N THR A 31 -15.36 15.18 -8.46
CA THR A 31 -16.75 14.95 -8.05
C THR A 31 -16.96 15.15 -6.55
N THR A 32 -15.91 15.06 -5.76
CA THR A 32 -15.88 15.31 -4.30
C THR A 32 -15.01 16.53 -3.97
N PRO A 33 -14.98 17.00 -2.72
CA PRO A 33 -14.05 18.03 -2.28
C PRO A 33 -12.57 17.59 -2.31
N ILE A 34 -12.27 16.31 -2.45
CA ILE A 34 -10.91 15.78 -2.45
C ILE A 34 -10.23 16.16 -3.77
N ARG A 35 -9.15 16.93 -3.66
CA ARG A 35 -8.30 17.37 -4.77
C ARG A 35 -6.95 16.70 -4.79
N HIS A 36 -6.53 16.16 -3.63
CA HIS A 36 -5.30 15.42 -3.46
C HIS A 36 -5.60 14.11 -2.74
N LEU A 37 -5.30 12.99 -3.39
CA LEU A 37 -5.33 11.67 -2.79
C LEU A 37 -3.90 11.18 -2.62
N VAL A 38 -3.53 10.86 -1.39
CA VAL A 38 -2.24 10.25 -1.05
C VAL A 38 -2.52 8.81 -0.62
N ILE A 39 -1.92 7.86 -1.28
CA ILE A 39 -2.04 6.44 -0.97
C ILE A 39 -0.72 6.00 -0.34
N ILE A 40 -0.71 5.69 0.94
CA ILE A 40 0.41 5.05 1.63
C ILE A 40 0.19 3.55 1.52
N PHE A 41 1.04 2.90 0.77
CA PHE A 41 0.94 1.48 0.46
C PHE A 41 2.08 0.74 1.16
N GLN A 42 1.73 -0.02 2.18
CA GLN A 42 2.67 -0.66 3.08
C GLN A 42 2.70 -2.17 2.88
N GLU A 43 3.49 -2.87 3.68
CA GLU A 43 3.78 -4.29 3.55
C GLU A 43 3.12 -5.11 4.64
N ASN A 44 2.60 -6.21 4.23
CA ASN A 44 2.51 -7.54 4.79
C ASN A 44 1.83 -7.65 6.16
N VAL A 45 0.56 -7.28 6.27
CA VAL A 45 -0.19 -7.49 7.52
C VAL A 45 -1.64 -7.90 7.27
N SER A 46 -2.09 -8.97 7.93
CA SER A 46 -3.52 -9.26 8.00
C SER A 46 -4.26 -8.27 8.93
N PHE A 47 -5.56 -8.16 8.74
CA PHE A 47 -6.38 -7.29 9.59
C PHE A 47 -6.32 -7.72 11.08
N ASP A 48 -6.45 -9.00 11.37
CA ASP A 48 -6.42 -9.47 12.77
C ASP A 48 -5.06 -9.30 13.43
N HIS A 49 -3.96 -9.33 12.66
CA HIS A 49 -2.62 -9.10 13.18
C HIS A 49 -2.45 -7.71 13.80
N TYR A 50 -3.08 -6.66 13.20
CA TYR A 50 -2.97 -5.27 13.69
C TYR A 50 -4.23 -4.77 14.40
N PHE A 51 -5.40 -5.28 14.07
CA PHE A 51 -6.67 -4.76 14.58
C PHE A 51 -7.54 -5.82 15.27
N GLY A 52 -7.12 -7.07 15.33
CA GLY A 52 -7.96 -8.17 15.80
C GLY A 52 -8.61 -7.96 17.18
N THR A 53 -7.95 -7.21 18.08
CA THR A 53 -8.51 -6.88 19.40
C THR A 53 -8.98 -5.43 19.55
N TYR A 54 -8.98 -4.63 18.46
CA TYR A 54 -9.45 -3.26 18.50
C TYR A 54 -10.92 -3.18 19.00
N PRO A 55 -11.25 -2.26 19.91
CA PRO A 55 -10.40 -1.19 20.46
C PRO A 55 -9.88 -1.49 21.89
N VAL A 56 -9.56 -2.73 22.21
CA VAL A 56 -9.14 -3.15 23.55
C VAL A 56 -7.64 -3.40 23.60
N ALA A 57 -6.88 -2.45 24.14
CA ALA A 57 -5.45 -2.57 24.39
C ALA A 57 -5.14 -3.01 25.81
N THR A 58 -4.06 -3.76 26.00
CA THR A 58 -3.65 -4.31 27.30
C THR A 58 -3.09 -3.24 28.24
N ASN A 59 -2.44 -2.21 27.68
CA ASN A 59 -1.83 -1.09 28.38
C ASN A 59 -0.83 -1.50 29.48
N PRO A 60 0.17 -2.32 29.18
CA PRO A 60 1.19 -2.67 30.17
C PRO A 60 2.07 -1.45 30.49
N SER A 61 2.68 -1.47 31.68
CA SER A 61 3.58 -0.39 32.08
C SER A 61 4.81 -0.35 31.19
N GLY A 62 5.12 0.82 30.64
CA GLY A 62 6.30 1.06 29.80
C GLY A 62 6.04 1.02 28.30
N GLU A 63 4.84 0.66 27.87
CA GLU A 63 4.39 0.81 26.49
C GLU A 63 3.53 2.06 26.29
N PRO A 64 3.41 2.61 25.08
CA PRO A 64 2.47 3.69 24.75
C PRO A 64 1.05 3.30 25.15
N HIS A 65 0.31 4.26 25.68
CA HIS A 65 -1.02 3.99 26.20
C HIS A 65 -2.09 4.28 25.14
N PHE A 66 -2.98 3.32 24.90
CA PHE A 66 -4.17 3.52 24.08
C PHE A 66 -5.44 3.47 24.92
N LYS A 67 -6.34 4.42 24.69
CA LYS A 67 -7.65 4.46 25.33
C LYS A 67 -8.74 4.69 24.30
N ALA A 68 -9.61 3.71 24.17
CA ALA A 68 -10.76 3.81 23.29
C ALA A 68 -11.67 5.00 23.65
N ALA A 69 -12.15 5.72 22.64
CA ALA A 69 -13.17 6.74 22.80
C ALA A 69 -14.52 6.10 23.20
N ALA A 70 -15.34 6.86 23.90
CA ALA A 70 -16.69 6.40 24.22
C ALA A 70 -17.51 6.25 22.92
N GLY A 71 -18.19 5.10 22.78
CA GLY A 71 -19.02 4.82 21.62
C GLY A 71 -18.25 4.35 20.37
N THR A 72 -16.98 3.94 20.52
CA THR A 72 -16.25 3.27 19.44
C THR A 72 -17.06 2.10 18.90
N PRO A 73 -17.29 2.01 17.57
CA PRO A 73 -18.00 0.90 16.96
C PRO A 73 -17.29 -0.43 17.19
N THR A 74 -18.06 -1.50 17.19
CA THR A 74 -17.50 -2.86 17.17
C THR A 74 -16.92 -3.17 15.78
N ILE A 75 -15.89 -4.00 15.77
CA ILE A 75 -15.30 -4.56 14.55
C ILE A 75 -15.63 -6.04 14.41
N ASN A 76 -15.44 -6.59 13.23
CA ASN A 76 -15.33 -8.02 13.03
C ASN A 76 -13.90 -8.46 13.34
N GLY A 77 -13.59 -8.70 14.60
CA GLY A 77 -12.26 -9.04 15.10
C GLY A 77 -12.25 -10.30 15.96
N LEU A 78 -11.16 -10.50 16.70
CA LEU A 78 -10.93 -11.65 17.56
C LEU A 78 -11.80 -11.58 18.81
N ASN A 79 -12.92 -12.26 18.79
CA ASN A 79 -13.80 -12.38 19.95
C ASN A 79 -13.25 -13.38 20.98
N ASN A 80 -13.89 -13.48 22.14
CA ASN A 80 -13.44 -14.36 23.21
C ASN A 80 -13.36 -15.85 22.83
N ALA A 81 -14.20 -16.32 21.91
CA ALA A 81 -14.12 -17.71 21.42
C ALA A 81 -12.87 -17.89 20.55
N LEU A 82 -12.59 -16.97 19.63
CA LEU A 82 -11.40 -17.01 18.76
C LEU A 82 -10.10 -16.86 19.56
N LEU A 83 -10.11 -16.07 20.63
CA LEU A 83 -8.92 -15.88 21.49
C LEU A 83 -8.64 -17.08 22.42
N ASN A 84 -9.62 -17.93 22.73
CA ASN A 84 -9.46 -18.99 23.73
C ASN A 84 -9.77 -20.41 23.23
N ASN A 85 -10.44 -20.55 22.08
CA ASN A 85 -10.79 -21.85 21.46
C ASN A 85 -10.71 -21.72 19.95
N ASN A 86 -9.55 -21.28 19.48
CA ASN A 86 -9.33 -21.02 18.05
C ASN A 86 -9.31 -22.30 17.23
N PRO A 87 -9.82 -22.29 15.98
CA PRO A 87 -9.67 -23.43 15.07
C PRO A 87 -8.22 -23.90 14.89
N ASN A 88 -7.23 -23.00 14.97
CA ASN A 88 -5.80 -23.33 14.86
C ASN A 88 -5.22 -24.11 16.04
N LEU A 89 -6.04 -24.48 17.03
CA LEU A 89 -5.74 -25.59 17.95
C LEU A 89 -5.78 -26.95 17.24
N ASN A 90 -6.08 -26.99 15.95
CA ASN A 90 -6.08 -28.20 15.12
C ASN A 90 -4.76 -28.96 15.28
N PRO A 91 -4.82 -30.28 15.66
CA PRO A 91 -3.62 -31.08 15.86
C PRO A 91 -2.70 -31.20 14.63
N LEU A 92 -3.21 -30.94 13.43
CA LEU A 92 -2.40 -30.91 12.20
C LEU A 92 -1.35 -29.81 12.22
N ASN A 93 -1.55 -28.74 12.99
CA ASN A 93 -0.58 -27.67 13.21
C ASN A 93 0.62 -28.08 14.10
N LEU A 94 0.63 -29.31 14.59
CA LEU A 94 1.73 -29.89 15.39
C LEU A 94 2.15 -28.98 16.57
N ALA A 95 3.43 -28.65 16.66
CA ALA A 95 3.97 -27.77 17.72
C ALA A 95 3.49 -26.31 17.61
N GLY A 96 2.99 -25.91 16.44
CA GLY A 96 2.45 -24.57 16.21
C GLY A 96 0.97 -24.40 16.60
N ALA A 97 0.27 -25.51 16.97
CA ALA A 97 -1.13 -25.44 17.33
C ALA A 97 -1.34 -24.52 18.56
N THR A 98 -2.05 -23.41 18.38
CA THR A 98 -2.22 -22.40 19.43
C THR A 98 -3.47 -21.52 19.21
N ASN A 99 -3.90 -20.84 20.25
CA ASN A 99 -4.77 -19.67 20.15
C ASN A 99 -3.98 -18.44 19.69
N PRO A 100 -4.63 -17.41 19.15
CA PRO A 100 -4.00 -16.11 18.97
C PRO A 100 -3.43 -15.58 20.28
N PHE A 101 -2.28 -14.94 20.23
CA PHE A 101 -1.61 -14.38 21.39
C PHE A 101 -1.02 -13.00 21.08
N ARG A 102 -0.97 -12.15 22.11
CA ARG A 102 -0.40 -10.81 21.97
C ARG A 102 1.12 -10.89 21.87
N LEU A 103 1.66 -10.18 20.89
CA LEU A 103 3.07 -9.80 20.82
C LEU A 103 3.26 -8.46 21.53
N ASP A 104 4.21 -8.39 22.44
CA ASP A 104 4.57 -7.13 23.08
C ASP A 104 5.28 -6.19 22.12
N ARG A 105 5.29 -4.89 22.43
CA ARG A 105 6.04 -3.91 21.64
C ARG A 105 7.52 -4.23 21.51
N SER A 106 8.12 -4.92 22.49
CA SER A 106 9.51 -5.42 22.42
C SER A 106 9.68 -6.58 21.45
N ASP A 107 8.60 -7.22 21.03
CA ASP A 107 8.58 -8.34 20.08
C ASP A 107 8.23 -7.88 18.66
N ALA A 108 8.42 -6.60 18.35
CA ALA A 108 8.09 -6.00 17.05
C ALA A 108 8.91 -6.59 15.89
N ALA A 109 10.12 -7.11 16.17
CA ALA A 109 10.96 -7.76 15.15
C ALA A 109 10.61 -9.25 15.06
N THR A 110 9.79 -9.61 14.10
CA THR A 110 9.38 -11.00 13.81
C THR A 110 10.00 -11.50 12.52
N ASN A 111 10.01 -12.82 12.31
CA ASN A 111 10.32 -13.39 11.01
C ASN A 111 9.14 -13.23 10.04
N ASP A 112 9.50 -13.13 8.77
CA ASP A 112 8.65 -13.20 7.59
C ASP A 112 7.88 -14.56 7.58
N GLN A 113 6.56 -14.50 7.40
CA GLN A 113 5.70 -15.67 7.29
C GLN A 113 5.57 -16.07 5.81
N ASP A 114 5.12 -17.29 5.53
CA ASP A 114 4.90 -17.73 4.15
C ASP A 114 3.57 -17.18 3.62
N HIS A 115 3.63 -16.27 2.69
CA HIS A 115 2.46 -15.60 2.07
C HIS A 115 2.34 -15.87 0.57
N ASP A 116 2.98 -16.94 0.09
CA ASP A 116 2.80 -17.36 -1.29
C ASP A 116 1.35 -17.77 -1.58
N TYR A 117 0.95 -17.64 -2.83
CA TYR A 117 -0.41 -17.89 -3.34
C TYR A 117 -1.02 -19.23 -2.90
N THR A 118 -0.23 -20.30 -2.89
CA THR A 118 -0.71 -21.66 -2.51
C THR A 118 -0.72 -21.88 -1.00
N PRO A 119 0.32 -21.52 -0.22
CA PRO A 119 0.31 -21.62 1.23
C PRO A 119 -0.84 -20.87 1.90
N GLU A 120 -1.15 -19.66 1.48
CA GLU A 120 -2.29 -18.90 2.03
C GLU A 120 -3.62 -19.63 1.80
N GLN A 121 -3.87 -20.13 0.59
CA GLN A 121 -5.06 -20.92 0.31
C GLN A 121 -5.15 -22.18 1.16
N ALA A 122 -4.00 -22.86 1.37
CA ALA A 122 -3.93 -24.05 2.20
C ALA A 122 -4.19 -23.74 3.68
N ALA A 123 -3.73 -22.59 4.18
CA ALA A 123 -3.98 -22.14 5.55
C ALA A 123 -5.46 -21.87 5.81
N PHE A 124 -6.17 -21.39 4.80
CA PHE A 124 -7.61 -21.08 4.88
C PHE A 124 -8.47 -22.36 4.89
N ASP A 125 -7.98 -23.48 4.39
CA ASP A 125 -8.61 -24.82 4.38
C ASP A 125 -10.12 -24.76 4.04
N GLY A 126 -10.44 -24.19 2.88
CA GLY A 126 -11.84 -24.08 2.41
C GLY A 126 -12.74 -23.23 3.29
N GLY A 127 -12.18 -22.38 4.14
CA GLY A 127 -12.89 -21.48 5.05
C GLY A 127 -12.97 -21.97 6.50
N LEU A 128 -12.31 -23.09 6.84
CA LEU A 128 -12.16 -23.53 8.23
C LEU A 128 -11.21 -22.63 9.01
N MET A 129 -10.30 -21.94 8.33
CA MET A 129 -9.33 -20.99 8.89
C MET A 129 -8.49 -21.61 10.02
N ASP A 130 -8.04 -22.86 9.85
CA ASP A 130 -7.51 -23.67 10.94
C ASP A 130 -6.13 -24.30 10.70
N LEU A 131 -5.46 -23.95 9.57
CA LEU A 131 -4.16 -24.51 9.21
C LEU A 131 -3.06 -23.44 8.97
N PHE A 132 -3.16 -22.28 9.60
CA PHE A 132 -2.15 -21.21 9.46
C PHE A 132 -0.77 -21.64 9.97
N PRO A 133 -0.60 -22.19 11.20
CA PRO A 133 0.71 -22.63 11.63
C PRO A 133 1.35 -23.71 10.76
N LEU A 134 0.54 -24.55 10.10
CA LEU A 134 1.03 -25.61 9.21
C LEU A 134 1.54 -25.07 7.88
N ASN A 135 0.84 -24.10 7.29
CA ASN A 135 1.04 -23.70 5.90
C ASN A 135 1.76 -22.36 5.74
N THR A 136 1.52 -21.40 6.62
CA THR A 136 2.12 -20.06 6.53
C THR A 136 3.06 -19.75 7.68
N GLY A 137 3.07 -20.52 8.75
CA GLY A 137 3.86 -20.24 9.94
C GLY A 137 5.36 -20.43 9.77
N THR A 138 6.13 -19.39 10.11
CA THR A 138 7.59 -19.40 10.23
C THR A 138 8.00 -18.97 11.64
N PRO A 139 8.81 -19.78 12.40
CA PRO A 139 9.19 -19.43 13.76
C PRO A 139 10.23 -18.31 13.80
N GLY A 140 10.22 -17.50 14.84
CA GLY A 140 11.36 -16.63 15.18
C GLY A 140 11.00 -15.17 15.41
N PRO A 141 10.65 -14.82 16.66
CA PRO A 141 10.71 -13.46 17.20
C PRO A 141 12.04 -13.25 17.93
N PRO A 142 12.33 -12.01 18.38
CA PRO A 142 13.46 -11.75 19.26
C PRO A 142 13.33 -12.48 20.60
N PRO A 143 14.44 -12.67 21.31
CA PRO A 143 14.45 -13.28 22.64
C PRO A 143 13.51 -12.53 23.61
N GLY A 144 12.67 -13.27 24.32
CA GLY A 144 11.72 -12.70 25.29
C GLY A 144 10.26 -12.92 24.95
N ALA A 145 9.95 -13.19 23.68
CA ALA A 145 8.59 -13.52 23.26
C ALA A 145 8.07 -14.83 23.88
N PRO A 146 6.74 -15.06 23.85
CA PRO A 146 6.17 -16.32 24.33
C PRO A 146 6.77 -17.53 23.60
N PRO A 147 7.05 -18.67 24.30
CA PRO A 147 7.72 -19.84 23.68
C PRO A 147 7.01 -20.41 22.45
N ILE A 148 5.72 -20.17 22.28
CA ILE A 148 4.98 -20.58 21.10
C ILE A 148 5.49 -19.89 19.82
N ALA A 149 6.04 -18.70 19.94
CA ALA A 149 6.61 -17.95 18.84
C ALA A 149 7.94 -18.54 18.32
N ASP A 150 8.60 -19.40 19.09
CA ASP A 150 9.73 -20.22 18.63
C ASP A 150 9.28 -21.41 17.75
N THR A 151 8.00 -21.50 17.45
CA THR A 151 7.40 -22.50 16.57
C THR A 151 6.68 -21.82 15.42
N THR A 152 6.15 -22.61 14.47
CA THR A 152 5.26 -22.09 13.40
C THR A 152 4.00 -21.40 13.94
N GLY A 153 3.72 -21.53 15.24
CA GLY A 153 2.63 -20.81 15.90
C GLY A 153 2.82 -19.30 15.98
N LEU A 154 4.02 -18.74 15.66
CA LEU A 154 4.24 -17.30 15.58
C LEU A 154 3.19 -16.61 14.72
N VAL A 155 2.77 -17.21 13.63
CA VAL A 155 1.75 -16.67 12.70
C VAL A 155 0.42 -16.32 13.35
N MET A 156 0.14 -16.85 14.56
CA MET A 156 -1.04 -16.54 15.36
C MET A 156 -0.87 -15.33 16.27
N GLY A 157 0.31 -14.68 16.22
CA GLY A 157 0.60 -13.47 16.97
C GLY A 157 -0.19 -12.27 16.47
N TYR A 158 -0.58 -11.37 17.38
CA TYR A 158 -1.19 -10.09 17.03
C TYR A 158 -0.62 -8.96 17.88
N TYR A 159 -0.61 -7.76 17.32
CA TYR A 159 -0.34 -6.53 18.06
C TYR A 159 -1.63 -5.85 18.49
N ASP A 160 -1.56 -5.09 19.59
CA ASP A 160 -2.65 -4.22 20.02
C ASP A 160 -2.24 -2.73 19.93
N GLY A 161 -3.12 -1.85 20.39
CA GLY A 161 -2.90 -0.40 20.34
C GLY A 161 -1.69 0.11 21.14
N ASN A 162 -0.97 -0.75 21.85
CA ASN A 162 0.27 -0.39 22.52
C ASN A 162 1.50 -0.52 21.59
N THR A 163 1.39 -1.30 20.52
CA THR A 163 2.43 -1.46 19.49
C THR A 163 2.07 -0.67 18.23
N VAL A 164 0.90 -0.90 17.64
CA VAL A 164 0.39 -0.17 16.46
C VAL A 164 -0.42 1.07 16.88
N THR A 165 0.14 1.81 17.81
CA THR A 165 -0.53 2.90 18.55
C THR A 165 -1.04 3.99 17.63
N ALA A 166 -0.24 4.40 16.62
CA ALA A 166 -0.64 5.45 15.70
C ALA A 166 -1.84 5.02 14.84
N LEU A 167 -1.83 3.80 14.31
CA LEU A 167 -2.94 3.30 13.48
C LEU A 167 -4.24 3.23 14.27
N TRP A 168 -4.19 2.78 15.54
CA TRP A 168 -5.38 2.75 16.39
C TRP A 168 -5.86 4.15 16.76
N ASN A 169 -4.97 5.11 17.00
CA ASN A 169 -5.33 6.51 17.22
C ASN A 169 -5.94 7.14 15.96
N TYR A 170 -5.42 6.85 14.75
CA TYR A 170 -6.05 7.28 13.51
C TYR A 170 -7.43 6.65 13.32
N ALA A 171 -7.61 5.36 13.63
CA ALA A 171 -8.92 4.70 13.59
C ALA A 171 -9.95 5.34 14.54
N GLN A 172 -9.48 5.79 15.72
CA GLN A 172 -10.34 6.53 16.67
C GLN A 172 -10.71 7.93 16.17
N HIS A 173 -9.86 8.56 15.40
CA HIS A 173 -10.09 9.94 14.97
C HIS A 173 -10.76 10.03 13.60
N TYR A 174 -10.50 9.05 12.72
CA TYR A 174 -10.96 9.00 11.33
C TYR A 174 -11.77 7.74 11.04
N ALA A 175 -11.66 7.20 9.83
CA ALA A 175 -12.41 6.02 9.40
C ALA A 175 -11.48 4.86 9.06
N MET A 176 -11.88 3.65 9.45
CA MET A 176 -11.24 2.40 9.06
C MET A 176 -12.26 1.44 8.46
N SER A 177 -11.81 0.44 7.71
CA SER A 177 -12.62 -0.71 7.29
C SER A 177 -12.20 -1.96 8.05
N ASP A 178 -13.17 -2.78 8.42
CA ASP A 178 -12.93 -4.14 8.94
C ASP A 178 -13.32 -5.23 7.93
N ASN A 179 -13.55 -4.84 6.68
CA ASN A 179 -14.01 -5.73 5.61
C ASN A 179 -13.34 -5.40 4.25
N SER A 180 -12.03 -5.13 4.28
CA SER A 180 -11.20 -4.89 3.10
C SER A 180 -10.26 -6.08 2.88
N TYR A 181 -10.09 -6.49 1.63
CA TYR A 181 -9.39 -7.72 1.27
C TYR A 181 -8.29 -7.48 0.24
N ASP A 182 -7.32 -8.37 0.23
CA ASP A 182 -6.48 -8.55 -0.93
C ASP A 182 -7.35 -8.94 -2.16
N THR A 183 -7.02 -8.39 -3.32
CA THR A 183 -7.79 -8.66 -4.55
C THR A 183 -7.70 -10.13 -4.96
N ASN A 184 -6.55 -10.76 -4.73
CA ASN A 184 -6.35 -12.20 -4.86
C ASN A 184 -5.29 -12.69 -3.87
N PHE A 185 -5.23 -13.98 -3.62
CA PHE A 185 -4.15 -14.58 -2.84
C PHE A 185 -2.79 -14.31 -3.49
N GLY A 186 -1.73 -14.30 -2.68
CA GLY A 186 -0.36 -14.23 -3.12
C GLY A 186 0.44 -13.09 -2.49
N PRO A 187 1.76 -13.04 -2.75
CA PRO A 187 2.69 -12.13 -2.11
C PRO A 187 2.64 -10.71 -2.70
N SER A 188 3.60 -9.87 -2.34
CA SER A 188 3.62 -8.42 -2.55
C SER A 188 3.45 -7.98 -4.00
N THR A 189 4.04 -8.68 -4.99
CA THR A 189 3.90 -8.26 -6.40
C THR A 189 2.45 -8.32 -6.91
N PRO A 190 1.68 -9.40 -6.73
CA PRO A 190 0.25 -9.40 -7.03
C PRO A 190 -0.52 -8.25 -6.37
N GLY A 191 -0.31 -8.01 -5.08
CA GLY A 191 -0.96 -6.92 -4.36
C GLY A 191 -0.62 -5.54 -4.94
N ALA A 192 0.67 -5.28 -5.18
CA ALA A 192 1.13 -4.03 -5.79
C ALA A 192 0.53 -3.82 -7.20
N ILE A 193 0.48 -4.85 -8.03
CA ILE A 193 -0.14 -4.80 -9.36
C ILE A 193 -1.65 -4.52 -9.24
N ASN A 194 -2.34 -5.14 -8.29
CA ASN A 194 -3.76 -4.91 -8.06
C ASN A 194 -4.06 -3.47 -7.61
N LEU A 195 -3.18 -2.85 -6.82
CA LEU A 195 -3.32 -1.44 -6.42
C LEU A 195 -3.40 -0.49 -7.63
N VAL A 196 -2.73 -0.80 -8.73
CA VAL A 196 -2.63 0.12 -9.87
C VAL A 196 -3.39 -0.32 -11.11
N SER A 197 -3.76 -1.60 -11.21
CA SER A 197 -4.49 -2.13 -12.37
C SER A 197 -5.70 -2.99 -12.01
N GLY A 198 -5.82 -3.46 -10.74
CA GLY A 198 -6.84 -4.44 -10.35
C GLY A 198 -6.75 -5.76 -11.15
N GLN A 199 -5.57 -6.08 -11.70
CA GLN A 199 -5.42 -7.13 -12.69
C GLN A 199 -4.01 -7.72 -12.72
N THR A 200 -3.82 -8.94 -12.28
CA THR A 200 -2.55 -9.68 -12.36
C THR A 200 -2.44 -10.58 -13.59
N ASN A 201 -3.51 -10.72 -14.37
CA ASN A 201 -3.49 -11.40 -15.68
C ASN A 201 -2.92 -10.48 -16.76
N GLY A 202 -2.35 -11.07 -17.80
CA GLY A 202 -1.85 -10.33 -18.96
C GLY A 202 -0.35 -10.12 -18.94
N VAL A 203 0.40 -11.08 -18.38
CA VAL A 203 1.85 -11.13 -18.53
C VAL A 203 2.20 -11.26 -20.01
N ILE A 204 3.02 -10.33 -20.51
CA ILE A 204 3.48 -10.31 -21.92
C ILE A 204 4.92 -10.77 -22.07
N GLN A 205 5.70 -10.74 -21.01
CA GLN A 205 7.08 -11.24 -21.00
C GLN A 205 7.45 -11.74 -19.60
N SER A 206 8.14 -12.89 -19.56
CA SER A 206 8.87 -13.40 -18.39
C SER A 206 10.26 -13.80 -18.83
N LEU A 207 11.28 -13.40 -18.08
CA LEU A 207 12.69 -13.65 -18.35
C LEU A 207 13.34 -14.34 -17.16
N ASN A 208 14.32 -15.18 -17.43
CA ASN A 208 15.15 -15.88 -16.44
C ASN A 208 14.39 -16.87 -15.53
N GLY A 209 13.12 -17.17 -15.84
CA GLY A 209 12.28 -18.07 -15.07
C GLY A 209 10.82 -18.00 -15.50
N SER A 210 9.99 -18.77 -14.84
CA SER A 210 8.54 -18.77 -14.98
C SER A 210 7.85 -19.28 -13.70
N GLY A 211 8.52 -19.22 -12.56
CA GLY A 211 8.01 -19.67 -11.26
C GLY A 211 6.92 -18.76 -10.70
N SER A 212 6.99 -17.47 -11.06
CA SER A 212 6.03 -16.45 -10.60
C SER A 212 4.75 -16.35 -11.43
N ILE A 213 4.65 -17.09 -12.53
CA ILE A 213 3.51 -17.02 -13.45
C ILE A 213 2.84 -18.38 -13.64
N VAL A 214 1.53 -18.36 -13.85
CA VAL A 214 0.76 -19.56 -14.19
C VAL A 214 -0.05 -19.33 -15.48
N PRO A 215 -0.36 -20.41 -16.25
CA PRO A 215 -1.26 -20.30 -17.40
C PRO A 215 -2.62 -19.76 -16.98
N ASP A 216 -3.12 -18.76 -17.71
CA ASP A 216 -4.40 -18.09 -17.41
C ASP A 216 -5.64 -18.86 -17.92
N GLY A 217 -5.43 -20.00 -18.57
CA GLY A 217 -6.50 -20.79 -19.19
C GLY A 217 -7.01 -20.24 -20.52
N ASN A 218 -6.49 -19.10 -20.99
CA ASN A 218 -6.92 -18.42 -22.22
C ASN A 218 -5.79 -18.26 -23.23
N GLY A 219 -4.63 -18.87 -22.97
CA GLY A 219 -3.45 -18.81 -23.85
C GLY A 219 -2.44 -17.72 -23.45
N GLY A 220 -2.66 -17.04 -22.32
CA GLY A 220 -1.75 -16.13 -21.67
C GLY A 220 -1.31 -16.62 -20.30
N PHE A 221 -0.80 -15.70 -19.49
CA PHE A 221 -0.29 -15.98 -18.15
C PHE A 221 -0.76 -14.94 -17.13
N THR A 222 -0.94 -15.39 -15.90
CA THR A 222 -1.21 -14.58 -14.70
C THR A 222 0.02 -14.58 -13.81
N LEU A 223 0.38 -13.42 -13.29
CA LEU A 223 1.39 -13.27 -12.23
C LEU A 223 0.73 -13.59 -10.88
N ASN A 224 1.29 -14.53 -10.12
CA ASN A 224 0.77 -14.98 -8.83
C ASN A 224 1.85 -15.17 -7.74
N SER A 225 3.08 -14.76 -8.00
CA SER A 225 4.18 -14.75 -7.04
C SER A 225 5.14 -13.60 -7.35
N ASP A 226 6.17 -13.40 -6.53
CA ASP A 226 7.10 -12.31 -6.69
C ASP A 226 8.04 -12.49 -7.89
N ALA A 227 8.21 -11.42 -8.63
CA ALA A 227 9.21 -11.26 -9.67
C ALA A 227 9.47 -9.77 -9.91
N ASP A 228 10.71 -9.38 -10.13
CA ASP A 228 11.07 -8.00 -10.43
C ASP A 228 10.54 -7.53 -11.80
N PRO A 229 10.35 -6.22 -12.02
CA PRO A 229 9.94 -5.69 -13.33
C PRO A 229 11.06 -5.83 -14.38
N VAL A 230 10.68 -6.21 -15.60
CA VAL A 230 11.62 -6.29 -16.75
C VAL A 230 12.21 -4.92 -17.03
N GLY A 231 13.54 -4.85 -17.04
CA GLY A 231 14.28 -3.67 -17.49
C GLY A 231 14.55 -2.61 -16.42
N ASP A 232 14.02 -2.74 -15.22
CA ASP A 232 14.43 -1.89 -14.10
C ASP A 232 15.93 -2.13 -13.80
N VAL A 233 16.68 -1.03 -13.70
CA VAL A 233 18.14 -1.08 -13.50
C VAL A 233 18.53 -1.75 -12.19
N CYS A 234 17.61 -1.82 -11.22
CA CYS A 234 17.82 -2.46 -9.92
C CYS A 234 17.28 -3.89 -9.85
N SER A 235 16.54 -4.34 -10.85
CA SER A 235 16.11 -5.74 -10.92
C SER A 235 17.31 -6.68 -11.00
N THR A 236 17.23 -7.80 -10.28
CA THR A 236 18.33 -8.77 -10.25
C THR A 236 18.51 -9.43 -11.61
N SER A 237 19.67 -9.29 -12.22
CA SER A 237 19.96 -9.77 -13.59
C SER A 237 19.84 -11.29 -13.77
N SER A 238 19.87 -12.07 -12.69
CA SER A 238 19.71 -13.53 -12.67
C SER A 238 18.38 -13.98 -12.08
N GLY A 239 17.60 -13.07 -11.49
CA GLY A 239 16.27 -13.33 -10.97
C GLY A 239 15.22 -13.33 -12.06
N GLU A 240 14.07 -13.93 -11.77
CA GLU A 240 12.92 -13.83 -12.64
C GLU A 240 12.45 -12.38 -12.76
N THR A 241 12.13 -11.95 -13.97
CA THR A 241 11.56 -10.62 -14.22
C THR A 241 10.35 -10.73 -15.12
N VAL A 242 9.32 -9.91 -14.84
CA VAL A 242 8.04 -9.96 -15.52
C VAL A 242 7.66 -8.60 -16.07
N GLN A 243 6.99 -8.59 -17.23
CA GLN A 243 6.38 -7.41 -17.82
C GLN A 243 4.88 -7.64 -18.01
N MET A 244 4.09 -6.69 -17.54
CA MET A 244 2.64 -6.70 -17.68
C MET A 244 2.19 -5.99 -18.95
N GLY A 245 1.13 -6.51 -19.55
CA GLY A 245 0.38 -5.85 -20.62
C GLY A 245 -0.85 -5.14 -20.10
N GLY A 246 -1.62 -4.54 -21.03
CA GLY A 246 -2.85 -3.82 -20.68
C GLY A 246 -2.62 -2.42 -20.14
N GLN A 247 -3.59 -1.91 -19.39
CA GLN A 247 -3.58 -0.57 -18.83
C GLN A 247 -3.51 -0.61 -17.31
N ASN A 248 -2.95 0.44 -16.74
CA ASN A 248 -3.03 0.77 -15.33
C ASN A 248 -3.68 2.14 -15.13
N ILE A 249 -3.97 2.52 -13.91
CA ILE A 249 -4.62 3.80 -13.57
C ILE A 249 -3.83 5.02 -14.06
N GLY A 250 -2.49 4.94 -14.12
CA GLY A 250 -1.63 6.00 -14.65
C GLY A 250 -1.92 6.32 -16.12
N ASN A 251 -2.31 5.34 -16.93
CA ASN A 251 -2.70 5.58 -18.32
C ASN A 251 -3.98 6.42 -18.40
N LEU A 252 -4.97 6.15 -17.55
CA LEU A 252 -6.23 6.89 -17.51
C LEU A 252 -6.00 8.31 -16.98
N LEU A 253 -5.21 8.45 -15.91
CA LEU A 253 -4.83 9.76 -15.36
C LEU A 253 -4.10 10.61 -16.39
N ASN A 254 -3.16 10.02 -17.14
CA ASN A 254 -2.46 10.66 -18.25
C ASN A 254 -3.44 11.13 -19.35
N ALA A 255 -4.36 10.27 -19.75
CA ALA A 255 -5.36 10.61 -20.78
C ALA A 255 -6.26 11.76 -20.34
N ALA A 256 -6.56 11.88 -19.06
CA ALA A 256 -7.38 12.94 -18.48
C ALA A 256 -6.58 14.21 -18.10
N GLY A 257 -5.25 14.19 -18.21
CA GLY A 257 -4.40 15.31 -17.78
C GLY A 257 -4.39 15.54 -16.27
N VAL A 258 -4.65 14.50 -15.48
CA VAL A 258 -4.58 14.52 -14.02
C VAL A 258 -3.13 14.31 -13.60
N SER A 259 -2.60 15.18 -12.74
CA SER A 259 -1.24 15.03 -12.22
C SER A 259 -1.15 13.87 -11.23
N TRP A 260 -0.11 13.02 -11.37
CA TRP A 260 0.07 11.88 -10.49
C TRP A 260 1.54 11.46 -10.39
N GLY A 261 1.87 10.66 -9.39
CA GLY A 261 3.19 10.05 -9.26
C GLY A 261 3.21 8.89 -8.28
N PHE A 262 4.16 7.98 -8.48
CA PHE A 262 4.56 6.98 -7.52
C PHE A 262 5.90 7.39 -6.91
N PHE A 263 5.97 7.43 -5.59
CA PHE A 263 7.11 7.94 -4.83
C PHE A 263 7.59 6.85 -3.87
N GLU A 264 8.72 6.23 -4.19
CA GLU A 264 9.26 5.13 -3.40
C GLU A 264 10.59 5.52 -2.76
N GLY A 265 10.79 5.06 -1.53
CA GLY A 265 12.06 5.22 -0.85
C GLY A 265 13.19 4.52 -1.62
N GLY A 266 14.34 5.18 -1.78
CA GLY A 266 15.45 4.56 -2.48
C GLY A 266 15.48 4.75 -4.00
N PHE A 267 14.42 5.24 -4.63
CA PHE A 267 14.34 5.37 -6.09
C PHE A 267 15.41 6.32 -6.68
N ASN A 268 15.85 7.34 -5.94
CA ASN A 268 16.96 8.19 -6.38
C ASN A 268 18.32 7.52 -6.15
N LEU A 269 18.85 6.90 -7.18
CA LEU A 269 20.11 6.15 -7.13
C LEU A 269 21.37 7.02 -6.90
N SER A 270 21.26 8.36 -7.00
CA SER A 270 22.39 9.27 -6.79
C SER A 270 22.63 9.61 -5.32
N ILE A 271 21.70 9.27 -4.43
CA ILE A 271 21.86 9.52 -2.99
C ILE A 271 22.85 8.54 -2.40
N VAL A 272 23.68 9.04 -1.48
CA VAL A 272 24.60 8.25 -0.67
C VAL A 272 24.12 8.31 0.78
N ASN A 273 23.80 7.16 1.37
CA ASN A 273 23.42 7.08 2.78
C ASN A 273 24.64 7.30 3.69
N SER A 274 24.39 7.61 4.96
CA SER A 274 25.46 7.86 5.97
C SER A 274 26.39 6.66 6.17
N ASN A 275 25.93 5.44 5.87
CA ASN A 275 26.72 4.22 5.89
C ASN A 275 27.56 4.00 4.61
N GLY A 276 27.53 4.94 3.66
CA GLY A 276 28.25 4.91 2.38
C GLY A 276 27.58 4.10 1.26
N SER A 277 26.42 3.49 1.51
CA SER A 277 25.68 2.75 0.46
C SER A 277 25.00 3.71 -0.52
N THR A 278 24.92 3.31 -1.81
CA THR A 278 24.37 4.13 -2.90
C THR A 278 23.90 3.25 -4.06
N GLY A 279 23.21 3.82 -5.02
CA GLY A 279 22.67 3.10 -6.18
C GLY A 279 21.62 2.07 -5.76
N CYS A 280 21.45 1.00 -6.52
CA CYS A 280 20.53 -0.09 -6.19
C CYS A 280 20.88 -0.84 -4.90
N SER A 281 22.10 -0.71 -4.39
CA SER A 281 22.53 -1.27 -3.10
C SER A 281 22.44 -0.27 -1.94
N ARG A 282 21.88 0.93 -2.18
CA ARG A 282 21.57 1.86 -1.09
C ARG A 282 20.66 1.16 -0.09
N SER A 283 21.04 1.20 1.19
CA SER A 283 20.40 0.37 2.21
C SER A 283 20.47 1.03 3.57
N THR A 284 19.47 0.76 4.36
CA THR A 284 19.37 1.20 5.76
C THR A 284 19.26 -0.03 6.66
N THR A 285 19.78 0.07 7.87
CA THR A 285 19.62 -0.96 8.90
C THR A 285 18.55 -0.49 9.86
N SER A 286 17.47 -1.27 10.02
CA SER A 286 16.49 -1.03 11.07
C SER A 286 17.16 -1.12 12.43
N ALA A 287 16.84 -0.20 13.32
CA ALA A 287 17.31 -0.23 14.71
C ALA A 287 16.59 -1.29 15.55
N ILE A 288 15.42 -1.73 15.12
CA ILE A 288 14.55 -2.68 15.81
C ILE A 288 14.91 -4.10 15.40
N THR A 289 14.86 -4.41 14.09
CA THR A 289 15.16 -5.75 13.58
C THR A 289 16.67 -6.03 13.50
N ALA A 290 17.52 -4.98 13.56
CA ALA A 290 18.95 -5.03 13.28
C ALA A 290 19.28 -5.59 11.87
N THR A 291 18.32 -5.69 10.99
CA THR A 291 18.46 -6.19 9.61
C THR A 291 18.74 -5.03 8.65
N LYS A 292 19.62 -5.29 7.69
CA LYS A 292 19.97 -4.36 6.61
C LYS A 292 19.17 -4.73 5.36
N LYS A 293 18.32 -3.82 4.91
CA LYS A 293 17.53 -3.99 3.67
C LYS A 293 17.87 -2.91 2.65
N ALA A 294 17.74 -3.20 1.37
CA ALA A 294 17.77 -2.18 0.32
C ALA A 294 16.65 -1.16 0.54
N ASP A 295 16.97 0.14 0.32
CA ASP A 295 15.96 1.19 0.47
C ASP A 295 14.91 1.11 -0.65
N TYR A 296 15.33 0.78 -1.88
CA TYR A 296 14.46 0.51 -3.03
C TYR A 296 14.36 -1.00 -3.27
N ILE A 297 13.13 -1.47 -3.46
CA ILE A 297 12.81 -2.86 -3.74
C ILE A 297 12.04 -2.91 -5.06
N PRO A 298 12.61 -3.47 -6.15
CA PRO A 298 12.02 -3.34 -7.49
C PRO A 298 10.59 -3.87 -7.61
N HIS A 299 10.25 -4.99 -6.95
CA HIS A 299 8.91 -5.56 -7.05
C HIS A 299 7.84 -4.80 -6.24
N HIS A 300 8.21 -3.85 -5.37
CA HIS A 300 7.28 -2.93 -4.72
C HIS A 300 6.83 -1.76 -5.61
N GLN A 301 7.39 -1.65 -6.85
CA GLN A 301 7.11 -0.56 -7.78
C GLN A 301 6.22 -1.03 -8.95
N PRO A 302 4.88 -1.04 -8.79
CA PRO A 302 3.99 -1.68 -9.76
C PRO A 302 3.96 -1.01 -11.13
N PHE A 303 4.21 0.29 -11.23
CA PHE A 303 4.21 1.00 -12.51
C PHE A 303 5.41 0.66 -13.39
N GLN A 304 6.50 0.10 -12.81
CA GLN A 304 7.66 -0.37 -13.57
C GLN A 304 7.36 -1.61 -14.44
N TYR A 305 6.31 -2.37 -14.12
CA TYR A 305 5.91 -3.53 -14.91
C TYR A 305 5.26 -3.17 -16.25
N TYR A 306 4.87 -1.91 -16.47
CA TYR A 306 4.17 -1.47 -17.67
C TYR A 306 5.03 -0.49 -18.46
N VAL A 307 5.32 -0.83 -19.72
CA VAL A 307 6.15 0.02 -20.61
C VAL A 307 5.66 1.47 -20.66
N SER A 308 4.35 1.68 -20.60
CA SER A 308 3.74 3.01 -20.69
C SER A 308 4.05 3.93 -19.52
N THR A 309 4.30 3.38 -18.33
CA THR A 309 4.51 4.13 -17.09
C THR A 309 5.88 3.89 -16.45
N ALA A 310 6.66 2.93 -16.94
CA ALA A 310 7.97 2.61 -16.39
C ALA A 310 9.00 3.74 -16.54
N ASN A 311 9.88 3.86 -15.56
CA ASN A 311 11.13 4.64 -15.60
C ASN A 311 12.32 3.71 -15.28
N PRO A 312 12.67 2.79 -16.18
CA PRO A 312 13.57 1.69 -15.87
C PRO A 312 15.01 2.12 -15.57
N THR A 313 15.40 3.34 -15.91
CA THR A 313 16.73 3.89 -15.62
C THR A 313 16.77 4.77 -14.37
N HIS A 314 15.66 4.93 -13.68
CA HIS A 314 15.48 5.84 -12.56
C HIS A 314 15.88 7.29 -12.91
N ALA A 315 15.51 7.73 -14.13
CA ALA A 315 15.74 9.10 -14.56
C ALA A 315 15.09 10.08 -13.58
N ARG A 316 15.87 11.11 -13.20
CA ARG A 316 15.40 12.11 -12.24
C ARG A 316 14.43 13.09 -12.92
N PRO A 317 13.45 13.66 -12.17
CA PRO A 317 12.63 14.74 -12.73
C PRO A 317 13.52 15.90 -13.14
N SER A 318 13.26 16.45 -14.32
CA SER A 318 14.05 17.57 -14.86
C SER A 318 13.82 18.87 -14.07
N SER A 319 12.73 18.95 -13.31
CA SER A 319 12.38 20.06 -12.43
C SER A 319 11.33 19.62 -11.42
N VAL A 320 11.40 20.16 -10.21
CA VAL A 320 10.37 19.95 -9.16
C VAL A 320 8.96 20.35 -9.65
N LYS A 321 8.85 21.31 -10.58
CA LYS A 321 7.58 21.75 -11.16
C LYS A 321 7.00 20.76 -12.17
N LEU A 322 7.78 19.81 -12.66
CA LEU A 322 7.36 18.79 -13.61
C LEU A 322 7.04 17.44 -12.92
N ILE A 323 7.26 17.35 -11.62
CA ILE A 323 6.81 16.19 -10.85
C ILE A 323 5.30 16.02 -11.00
N GLY A 324 4.86 14.82 -11.35
CA GLY A 324 3.46 14.51 -11.58
C GLY A 324 2.91 14.97 -12.95
N GLN A 325 3.72 15.58 -13.82
CA GLN A 325 3.31 16.02 -15.14
C GLN A 325 3.78 15.07 -16.24
N GLN A 326 3.00 14.97 -17.32
CA GLN A 326 3.38 14.20 -18.50
C GLN A 326 4.58 14.81 -19.24
N GLY A 327 5.34 13.95 -19.92
CA GLY A 327 6.39 14.37 -20.86
C GLY A 327 7.74 14.65 -20.21
N ASP A 328 7.88 14.47 -18.89
CA ASP A 328 9.16 14.47 -18.21
C ASP A 328 9.80 13.07 -18.24
N GLY A 329 11.15 13.01 -18.29
CA GLY A 329 11.89 11.74 -18.37
C GLY A 329 11.72 10.81 -17.17
N ALA A 330 11.30 11.34 -16.02
CA ALA A 330 10.98 10.54 -14.83
C ALA A 330 9.71 9.70 -14.97
N ASN A 331 8.86 9.98 -15.96
CA ASN A 331 7.66 9.22 -16.30
C ASN A 331 6.79 8.85 -15.10
N HIS A 332 6.56 9.81 -14.18
CA HIS A 332 5.78 9.68 -12.95
C HIS A 332 6.38 8.79 -11.85
N GLN A 333 7.61 8.27 -12.01
CA GLN A 333 8.28 7.45 -11.00
C GLN A 333 9.38 8.25 -10.30
N TYR A 334 9.30 8.38 -8.99
CA TYR A 334 10.07 9.33 -8.20
C TYR A 334 10.58 8.71 -6.89
N ASP A 335 11.55 9.38 -6.27
CA ASP A 335 11.95 9.12 -4.89
C ASP A 335 10.98 9.78 -3.90
N ILE A 336 10.80 9.19 -2.71
CA ILE A 336 9.94 9.77 -1.67
C ILE A 336 10.33 11.23 -1.30
N LEU A 337 11.60 11.60 -1.42
CA LEU A 337 12.04 12.96 -1.18
C LEU A 337 11.51 13.95 -2.22
N ASP A 338 11.20 13.49 -3.42
CA ASP A 338 10.59 14.31 -4.46
C ASP A 338 9.14 14.66 -4.14
N PHE A 339 8.43 13.79 -3.44
CA PHE A 339 7.08 14.08 -2.93
C PHE A 339 7.09 15.31 -2.02
N TYR A 340 7.94 15.29 -1.01
CA TYR A 340 8.08 16.43 -0.10
C TYR A 340 8.56 17.71 -0.81
N ALA A 341 9.49 17.55 -1.75
CA ALA A 341 10.02 18.70 -2.51
C ALA A 341 8.94 19.33 -3.41
N ALA A 342 8.13 18.51 -4.09
CA ALA A 342 7.03 18.97 -4.94
C ALA A 342 6.00 19.77 -4.14
N ILE A 343 5.53 19.25 -3.02
CA ILE A 343 4.53 19.93 -2.16
C ILE A 343 5.09 21.25 -1.62
N ARG A 344 6.31 21.25 -1.07
CA ARG A 344 6.96 22.51 -0.59
C ARG A 344 7.13 23.56 -1.69
N ALA A 345 7.21 23.14 -2.94
CA ALA A 345 7.29 24.02 -4.10
C ALA A 345 5.92 24.45 -4.65
N GLY A 346 4.81 24.07 -3.99
CA GLY A 346 3.45 24.34 -4.44
C GLY A 346 3.04 23.54 -5.68
N ASN A 347 3.62 22.34 -5.86
CA ASN A 347 3.30 21.43 -6.95
C ASN A 347 2.85 20.09 -6.39
N PHE A 348 1.73 20.11 -5.65
CA PHE A 348 1.17 18.88 -5.08
C PHE A 348 0.38 18.12 -6.16
N PRO A 349 0.76 16.87 -6.55
CA PRO A 349 0.00 16.10 -7.52
C PRO A 349 -1.41 15.77 -7.02
N ALA A 350 -2.35 15.56 -7.95
CA ALA A 350 -3.73 15.18 -7.60
C ALA A 350 -3.78 13.77 -7.03
N VAL A 351 -2.96 12.84 -7.52
CA VAL A 351 -2.86 11.46 -7.00
C VAL A 351 -1.39 11.14 -6.74
N SER A 352 -1.08 10.73 -5.53
CA SER A 352 0.27 10.35 -5.10
C SER A 352 0.24 8.99 -4.42
N PHE A 353 0.94 8.02 -4.99
CA PHE A 353 1.19 6.73 -4.36
C PHE A 353 2.54 6.80 -3.64
N LEU A 354 2.59 6.41 -2.39
CA LEU A 354 3.79 6.43 -1.57
C LEU A 354 4.15 5.03 -1.10
N LYS A 355 5.40 4.65 -1.27
CA LYS A 355 5.99 3.43 -0.72
C LYS A 355 7.18 3.79 0.14
N ALA A 356 7.23 3.30 1.37
CA ALA A 356 8.33 3.51 2.27
C ALA A 356 9.64 2.90 1.73
N PRO A 357 10.83 3.35 2.18
CA PRO A 357 12.04 2.58 1.97
C PRO A 357 11.96 1.25 2.74
N GLY A 358 12.57 0.19 2.23
CA GLY A 358 12.40 -1.17 2.72
C GLY A 358 12.57 -1.39 4.24
N PHE A 359 13.32 -0.54 4.95
CA PHE A 359 13.42 -0.65 6.41
C PHE A 359 12.23 -0.06 7.18
N GLN A 360 11.28 0.61 6.49
CA GLN A 360 10.11 1.30 7.08
C GLN A 360 8.78 0.87 6.42
N ASP A 361 8.78 -0.16 5.63
CA ASP A 361 7.56 -0.59 4.90
C ASP A 361 6.62 -1.47 5.72
N GLY A 362 7.07 -1.99 6.87
CA GLY A 362 6.28 -2.82 7.77
C GLY A 362 6.56 -4.33 7.65
N HIS A 363 7.21 -4.75 6.57
CA HIS A 363 7.47 -6.16 6.26
C HIS A 363 8.25 -6.87 7.36
N ALA A 364 7.70 -7.93 7.91
CA ALA A 364 8.40 -8.76 8.89
C ALA A 364 9.76 -9.27 8.36
N GLY A 365 10.69 -9.61 9.24
CA GLY A 365 12.02 -10.09 8.87
C GLY A 365 13.05 -8.99 8.56
N TYR A 366 12.66 -7.81 8.06
CA TYR A 366 13.61 -6.72 7.80
C TYR A 366 13.09 -5.32 8.17
N SER A 367 11.81 -5.13 8.29
CA SER A 367 11.12 -3.98 8.86
C SER A 367 10.26 -4.43 10.04
N ASP A 368 9.43 -3.55 10.57
CA ASP A 368 8.59 -3.81 11.74
C ASP A 368 7.53 -2.70 11.91
N PRO A 369 6.48 -2.92 12.73
CA PRO A 369 5.41 -1.95 12.93
C PRO A 369 5.83 -0.61 13.53
N LEU A 370 7.02 -0.50 14.17
CA LEU A 370 7.49 0.74 14.79
C LEU A 370 8.22 1.63 13.78
N ASP A 371 9.02 1.02 12.90
CA ASP A 371 9.65 1.72 11.78
C ASP A 371 8.59 2.16 10.75
N GLU A 372 7.59 1.31 10.48
CA GLU A 372 6.40 1.64 9.69
C GLU A 372 5.63 2.83 10.27
N GLN A 373 5.32 2.79 11.58
CA GLN A 373 4.64 3.88 12.28
C GLN A 373 5.36 5.21 12.07
N THR A 374 6.70 5.21 12.16
CA THR A 374 7.49 6.42 11.96
C THR A 374 7.24 7.01 10.57
N PHE A 375 7.27 6.20 9.52
CA PHE A 375 7.02 6.67 8.16
C PHE A 375 5.60 7.21 7.98
N ILE A 376 4.60 6.47 8.41
CA ILE A 376 3.19 6.85 8.29
C ILE A 376 2.91 8.17 9.00
N VAL A 377 3.37 8.30 10.26
CA VAL A 377 3.14 9.48 11.08
C VAL A 377 3.87 10.70 10.52
N ASP A 378 5.11 10.55 10.07
CA ASP A 378 5.87 11.64 9.44
C ASP A 378 5.17 12.19 8.19
N VAL A 379 4.68 11.31 7.32
CA VAL A 379 3.93 11.70 6.11
C VAL A 379 2.65 12.45 6.49
N ILE A 380 1.85 11.90 7.39
CA ILE A 380 0.55 12.48 7.74
C ILE A 380 0.72 13.81 8.50
N ASN A 381 1.64 13.90 9.46
CA ASN A 381 1.95 15.14 10.14
C ASN A 381 2.45 16.21 9.17
N PHE A 382 3.30 15.85 8.20
CA PHE A 382 3.74 16.77 7.15
C PHE A 382 2.56 17.30 6.32
N LEU A 383 1.65 16.42 5.88
CA LEU A 383 0.47 16.79 5.08
C LEU A 383 -0.47 17.72 5.86
N GLN A 384 -0.71 17.44 7.13
CA GLN A 384 -1.54 18.28 8.00
C GLN A 384 -0.97 19.69 8.18
N GLY A 385 0.33 19.88 7.99
CA GLY A 385 0.98 21.21 7.98
C GLY A 385 0.85 21.98 6.67
N GLN A 386 0.22 21.41 5.61
CA GLN A 386 0.10 22.06 4.30
C GLN A 386 -1.25 22.76 4.12
N PRO A 387 -1.31 23.87 3.37
CA PRO A 387 -2.58 24.55 3.07
C PRO A 387 -3.60 23.66 2.34
N GLU A 388 -3.11 22.69 1.55
CA GLU A 388 -3.91 21.75 0.77
C GLU A 388 -4.57 20.66 1.63
N TRP A 389 -4.21 20.55 2.92
CA TRP A 389 -4.80 19.57 3.83
C TRP A 389 -6.33 19.58 3.82
N ALA A 390 -6.93 20.76 3.77
CA ALA A 390 -8.38 20.94 3.69
C ALA A 390 -9.06 20.21 2.50
N ASN A 391 -8.31 19.84 1.47
CA ASN A 391 -8.80 19.11 0.29
C ASN A 391 -8.03 17.81 0.04
N THR A 392 -7.33 17.30 1.05
CA THR A 392 -6.51 16.09 0.98
C THR A 392 -7.20 14.91 1.67
N ALA A 393 -7.09 13.74 1.07
CA ALA A 393 -7.36 12.48 1.74
C ALA A 393 -6.11 11.58 1.66
N VAL A 394 -5.83 10.88 2.76
CA VAL A 394 -4.82 9.84 2.82
C VAL A 394 -5.53 8.50 2.95
N VAL A 395 -5.16 7.54 2.11
CA VAL A 395 -5.52 6.13 2.24
C VAL A 395 -4.30 5.39 2.75
N ILE A 396 -4.45 4.56 3.78
CA ILE A 396 -3.45 3.56 4.16
C ILE A 396 -4.00 2.20 3.75
N ASN A 397 -3.20 1.46 2.98
CA ASN A 397 -3.54 0.15 2.44
C ASN A 397 -2.27 -0.72 2.40
N TYR A 398 -2.45 -2.03 2.30
CA TYR A 398 -1.39 -3.03 2.35
C TYR A 398 -1.42 -3.89 1.09
N ASP A 399 -0.29 -4.47 0.74
CA ASP A 399 -0.12 -5.32 -0.45
C ASP A 399 -0.63 -6.74 -0.22
N ASP A 400 -0.25 -7.38 0.89
CA ASP A 400 -0.68 -8.72 1.26
C ASP A 400 -0.71 -8.90 2.79
N SER A 401 -0.94 -10.14 3.26
CA SER A 401 -1.12 -10.47 4.67
C SER A 401 0.14 -10.94 5.39
N ASP A 402 1.27 -11.14 4.69
CA ASP A 402 2.44 -11.90 5.21
C ASP A 402 2.05 -13.31 5.71
N GLY A 403 0.92 -13.83 5.30
CA GLY A 403 0.43 -15.10 5.83
C GLY A 403 -0.06 -15.06 7.28
N TRP A 404 -0.02 -13.90 7.96
CA TRP A 404 -0.54 -13.75 9.33
C TRP A 404 -2.00 -14.18 9.43
N TYR A 405 -2.33 -14.82 10.54
CA TYR A 405 -3.69 -15.29 10.80
C TYR A 405 -4.72 -14.15 10.70
N ASP A 406 -5.77 -14.41 9.93
CA ASP A 406 -7.05 -13.71 10.00
C ASP A 406 -8.17 -14.74 10.12
N HIS A 407 -9.21 -14.45 10.91
CA HIS A 407 -10.29 -15.41 11.12
C HIS A 407 -11.34 -15.43 10.01
N GLN A 408 -11.26 -14.46 9.07
CA GLN A 408 -12.32 -14.21 8.09
C GLN A 408 -11.89 -14.61 6.68
N LEU A 409 -12.53 -15.61 6.10
CA LEU A 409 -12.45 -15.86 4.66
C LEU A 409 -13.20 -14.76 3.89
N GLY A 410 -12.55 -14.14 2.90
CA GLY A 410 -13.18 -13.26 1.93
C GLY A 410 -14.16 -14.01 1.02
N GLN A 411 -15.09 -13.28 0.41
CA GLN A 411 -15.93 -13.85 -0.64
C GLN A 411 -15.07 -14.15 -1.88
N ILE A 412 -15.07 -15.39 -2.35
CA ILE A 412 -14.42 -15.72 -3.62
C ILE A 412 -15.27 -15.16 -4.76
N VAL A 413 -14.77 -14.11 -5.40
CA VAL A 413 -15.42 -13.41 -6.52
C VAL A 413 -14.83 -13.80 -7.88
N ASN A 414 -13.61 -14.32 -7.90
CA ASN A 414 -12.96 -14.88 -9.07
C ASN A 414 -12.48 -16.30 -8.78
N THR A 415 -13.00 -17.25 -9.54
CA THR A 415 -12.63 -18.66 -9.40
C THR A 415 -11.36 -18.98 -10.18
N SER A 416 -10.60 -19.95 -9.71
CA SER A 416 -9.41 -20.48 -10.38
C SER A 416 -9.33 -22.00 -10.17
N ALA A 417 -8.67 -22.70 -11.06
CA ALA A 417 -8.46 -24.13 -10.98
C ALA A 417 -7.13 -24.52 -11.65
N VAL A 418 -6.06 -23.82 -11.28
CA VAL A 418 -4.69 -24.14 -11.73
C VAL A 418 -4.20 -25.34 -10.93
N PRO A 419 -3.85 -26.47 -11.58
CA PRO A 419 -3.37 -27.64 -10.86
C PRO A 419 -2.14 -27.31 -10.01
N LEU A 420 -2.13 -27.76 -8.76
CA LEU A 420 -1.07 -27.57 -7.75
C LEU A 420 -0.91 -26.13 -7.22
N ALA A 421 -1.57 -25.13 -7.81
CA ALA A 421 -1.56 -23.77 -7.29
C ALA A 421 -2.84 -23.46 -6.50
N ASP A 422 -4.01 -23.87 -7.01
CA ASP A 422 -5.28 -23.64 -6.33
C ASP A 422 -5.64 -24.82 -5.43
N VAL A 423 -5.63 -24.59 -4.11
CA VAL A 423 -5.84 -25.62 -3.10
C VAL A 423 -6.93 -25.27 -2.08
N LEU A 424 -7.57 -24.11 -2.21
CA LEU A 424 -8.58 -23.66 -1.26
C LEU A 424 -9.79 -24.60 -1.19
N THR A 425 -10.24 -25.12 -2.33
CA THR A 425 -11.37 -26.06 -2.40
C THR A 425 -11.12 -27.11 -3.49
N ASN A 426 -10.54 -28.25 -3.12
CA ASN A 426 -10.28 -29.38 -4.02
C ASN A 426 -9.56 -29.00 -5.33
N GLY A 427 -8.56 -28.11 -5.26
CA GLY A 427 -7.82 -27.62 -6.43
C GLY A 427 -8.61 -26.59 -7.27
N SER A 428 -9.70 -26.05 -6.71
CA SER A 428 -10.48 -24.95 -7.30
C SER A 428 -10.74 -23.93 -6.22
N CYS A 429 -10.36 -22.71 -6.43
CA CYS A 429 -10.44 -21.67 -5.39
C CYS A 429 -11.86 -21.18 -5.08
N GLY A 430 -12.85 -21.82 -5.59
CA GLY A 430 -14.23 -21.50 -5.33
C GLY A 430 -15.13 -21.71 -6.55
N SER A 431 -16.41 -21.46 -6.37
CA SER A 431 -17.42 -21.61 -7.42
C SER A 431 -18.49 -20.55 -7.28
N GLY A 432 -19.22 -20.29 -8.36
CA GLY A 432 -20.41 -19.45 -8.36
C GLY A 432 -20.16 -17.94 -8.45
N ALA A 433 -18.94 -17.45 -8.45
CA ALA A 433 -18.64 -16.05 -8.73
C ALA A 433 -18.89 -15.71 -10.21
N THR A 434 -19.22 -14.47 -10.49
CA THR A 434 -19.25 -13.98 -11.86
C THR A 434 -17.81 -13.93 -12.39
N ALA A 435 -17.57 -14.70 -13.45
CA ALA A 435 -16.27 -14.71 -14.09
C ALA A 435 -15.96 -13.33 -14.71
N LEU A 436 -14.74 -12.84 -14.49
CA LEU A 436 -14.24 -11.61 -15.10
C LEU A 436 -13.41 -11.94 -16.33
N PRO A 437 -13.54 -11.17 -17.44
CA PRO A 437 -12.66 -11.35 -18.58
C PRO A 437 -11.23 -10.97 -18.20
N GLY A 438 -10.25 -11.81 -18.58
CA GLY A 438 -8.83 -11.47 -18.47
C GLY A 438 -8.41 -10.41 -19.50
N ILE A 439 -7.23 -9.82 -19.34
CA ILE A 439 -6.68 -8.83 -20.27
C ILE A 439 -6.60 -9.38 -21.70
N ASN A 440 -6.22 -10.64 -21.84
CA ASN A 440 -6.05 -11.32 -23.12
C ASN A 440 -7.32 -12.03 -23.61
N SER A 441 -8.43 -11.95 -22.88
CA SER A 441 -9.69 -12.60 -23.22
C SER A 441 -10.88 -11.71 -22.86
N SER A 442 -11.84 -11.61 -23.76
CA SER A 442 -13.09 -10.88 -23.52
C SER A 442 -14.22 -11.76 -22.96
N THR A 443 -14.00 -13.06 -22.78
CA THR A 443 -15.08 -14.01 -22.52
C THR A 443 -14.89 -14.86 -21.27
N LEU A 444 -13.66 -15.11 -20.84
CA LEU A 444 -13.34 -16.00 -19.73
C LEU A 444 -12.51 -15.27 -18.69
N HIS A 445 -12.74 -15.54 -17.39
CA HIS A 445 -11.85 -15.10 -16.33
C HIS A 445 -10.48 -15.79 -16.47
N ALA A 446 -9.44 -15.12 -15.98
CA ALA A 446 -8.11 -15.69 -15.97
C ALA A 446 -7.90 -16.61 -14.77
N GLN A 447 -7.30 -17.78 -15.01
CA GLN A 447 -6.82 -18.66 -13.94
C GLN A 447 -5.65 -18.00 -13.18
N GLY A 448 -5.37 -18.48 -11.97
CA GLY A 448 -4.29 -17.97 -11.12
C GLY A 448 -4.61 -16.66 -10.38
N ARG A 449 -5.88 -16.25 -10.35
CA ARG A 449 -6.38 -15.05 -9.66
C ARG A 449 -7.46 -15.42 -8.63
N CYS A 450 -7.26 -16.51 -7.89
CA CYS A 450 -8.17 -16.82 -6.78
C CYS A 450 -8.29 -15.63 -5.84
N GLY A 451 -9.48 -15.16 -5.60
CA GLY A 451 -9.73 -14.01 -4.74
C GLY A 451 -11.24 -13.72 -4.58
N TYR A 452 -11.56 -12.95 -3.58
CA TYR A 452 -10.65 -12.16 -2.72
C TYR A 452 -9.75 -13.07 -1.86
N GLY A 453 -8.54 -12.55 -1.58
CA GLY A 453 -7.56 -13.17 -0.71
C GLY A 453 -7.75 -12.82 0.78
N PRO A 454 -6.65 -12.71 1.56
CA PRO A 454 -6.69 -12.34 2.97
C PRO A 454 -7.33 -10.97 3.23
N ARG A 455 -7.83 -10.78 4.45
CA ARG A 455 -8.35 -9.48 4.88
C ARG A 455 -7.20 -8.59 5.36
N LEU A 456 -7.16 -7.35 4.87
CA LEU A 456 -6.11 -6.37 5.09
C LEU A 456 -6.64 -5.13 5.82
N PRO A 457 -5.80 -4.41 6.60
CA PRO A 457 -6.16 -3.11 7.13
C PRO A 457 -6.38 -2.08 6.01
N TYR A 458 -7.40 -1.24 6.17
CA TYR A 458 -7.71 -0.16 5.25
C TYR A 458 -8.22 1.05 6.02
N MET A 459 -7.63 2.23 5.80
CA MET A 459 -7.96 3.44 6.52
C MET A 459 -8.08 4.64 5.59
N VAL A 460 -8.96 5.58 5.98
CA VAL A 460 -9.09 6.90 5.34
C VAL A 460 -8.88 7.98 6.39
N ILE A 461 -7.90 8.84 6.15
CA ILE A 461 -7.50 9.95 7.01
C ILE A 461 -7.68 11.24 6.24
N SER A 462 -8.57 12.11 6.68
CA SER A 462 -8.93 13.34 5.98
C SER A 462 -9.79 14.23 6.87
N PRO A 463 -9.78 15.56 6.70
CA PRO A 463 -10.80 16.43 7.28
C PRO A 463 -12.24 16.07 6.89
N TRP A 464 -12.40 15.30 5.81
CA TRP A 464 -13.69 14.79 5.30
C TRP A 464 -14.00 13.37 5.73
N ALA A 465 -13.09 12.67 6.41
CA ALA A 465 -13.36 11.31 6.89
C ALA A 465 -14.41 11.33 8.01
N ARG A 466 -15.24 10.29 8.07
CA ARG A 466 -16.12 10.07 9.22
C ARG A 466 -15.28 9.82 10.47
N ARG A 467 -15.67 10.41 11.58
CA ARG A 467 -14.95 10.27 12.85
C ARG A 467 -15.34 9.00 13.58
N ASN A 468 -14.34 8.30 14.12
CA ASN A 468 -14.50 7.07 14.90
C ASN A 468 -15.47 6.11 14.19
N PHE A 469 -15.22 5.84 12.93
CA PHE A 469 -16.12 5.12 12.05
C PHE A 469 -15.48 3.83 11.53
N VAL A 470 -16.21 2.73 11.64
CA VAL A 470 -15.86 1.44 11.04
C VAL A 470 -16.78 1.18 9.85
N ASP A 471 -16.22 1.03 8.67
CA ASP A 471 -16.92 0.64 7.46
C ASP A 471 -16.92 -0.88 7.33
N HIS A 472 -18.10 -1.46 7.21
CA HIS A 472 -18.31 -2.90 6.99
C HIS A 472 -18.57 -3.24 5.52
N THR A 473 -18.46 -2.26 4.62
CA THR A 473 -18.59 -2.50 3.18
C THR A 473 -17.40 -3.31 2.71
N MET A 474 -17.67 -4.42 2.02
CA MET A 474 -16.61 -5.24 1.44
C MET A 474 -15.89 -4.46 0.34
N THR A 475 -14.59 -4.27 0.52
CA THR A 475 -13.69 -3.58 -0.41
C THR A 475 -12.48 -4.46 -0.71
N ASP A 476 -11.69 -4.06 -1.69
CA ASP A 476 -10.41 -4.66 -2.02
C ASP A 476 -9.39 -3.59 -2.45
N GLN A 477 -8.18 -3.96 -2.80
CA GLN A 477 -7.14 -2.99 -3.22
C GLN A 477 -7.60 -2.12 -4.40
N SER A 478 -8.38 -2.68 -5.33
CA SER A 478 -8.89 -1.94 -6.48
C SER A 478 -10.01 -0.93 -6.14
N SER A 479 -10.53 -0.94 -4.90
CA SER A 479 -11.46 0.08 -4.41
C SER A 479 -10.82 1.48 -4.37
N THR A 480 -9.49 1.55 -4.16
CA THR A 480 -8.72 2.79 -4.29
C THR A 480 -8.70 3.29 -5.73
N ILE A 481 -8.48 2.40 -6.71
CA ILE A 481 -8.57 2.72 -8.14
C ILE A 481 -9.97 3.26 -8.45
N ARG A 482 -11.01 2.56 -8.00
CA ARG A 482 -12.39 2.98 -8.24
C ARG A 482 -12.69 4.38 -7.70
N PHE A 483 -12.16 4.73 -6.53
CA PHE A 483 -12.32 6.09 -6.00
C PHE A 483 -11.62 7.14 -6.89
N ILE A 484 -10.42 6.85 -7.39
CA ILE A 484 -9.71 7.72 -8.34
C ILE A 484 -10.56 7.93 -9.60
N GLU A 485 -11.08 6.86 -10.18
CA GLU A 485 -11.88 6.87 -11.40
C GLU A 485 -13.18 7.67 -11.22
N ASP A 486 -13.87 7.47 -10.11
CA ASP A 486 -15.12 8.16 -9.80
C ASP A 486 -14.89 9.65 -9.49
N ASN A 487 -13.73 10.01 -8.92
CA ASN A 487 -13.45 11.37 -8.51
C ASN A 487 -12.85 12.25 -9.62
N TRP A 488 -11.99 11.70 -10.49
CA TRP A 488 -11.27 12.48 -11.50
C TRP A 488 -11.58 12.10 -12.95
N LEU A 489 -12.13 10.90 -13.20
CA LEU A 489 -12.23 10.32 -14.54
C LEU A 489 -13.67 10.09 -14.98
N ASP A 490 -14.64 10.78 -14.38
CA ASP A 490 -16.07 10.65 -14.67
C ASP A 490 -16.57 9.18 -14.65
N GLY A 491 -15.94 8.33 -13.83
CA GLY A 491 -16.27 6.91 -13.69
C GLY A 491 -15.72 6.02 -14.82
N GLN A 492 -14.78 6.50 -15.62
CA GLN A 492 -14.08 5.65 -16.59
C GLN A 492 -13.28 4.57 -15.85
N ARG A 493 -13.44 3.31 -16.26
CA ARG A 493 -12.79 2.13 -15.68
C ARG A 493 -11.61 1.65 -16.53
N ILE A 494 -10.60 1.06 -15.87
CA ILE A 494 -9.58 0.27 -16.57
C ILE A 494 -10.28 -0.89 -17.29
N GLY A 495 -11.15 -1.60 -16.60
CA GLY A 495 -11.96 -2.67 -17.18
C GLY A 495 -11.11 -3.87 -17.67
N ASN A 496 -11.63 -4.61 -18.63
CA ASN A 496 -10.95 -5.74 -19.29
C ASN A 496 -10.43 -6.82 -18.32
N GLY A 497 -11.20 -7.10 -17.26
CA GLY A 497 -10.84 -8.07 -16.23
C GLY A 497 -10.23 -7.45 -14.97
N SER A 498 -10.05 -6.12 -14.92
CA SER A 498 -9.74 -5.41 -13.69
C SER A 498 -10.89 -5.52 -12.68
N PHE A 499 -10.55 -5.69 -11.41
CA PHE A 499 -11.52 -5.74 -10.32
C PHE A 499 -12.14 -4.36 -10.02
N ASP A 500 -11.63 -3.26 -10.57
CA ASP A 500 -12.23 -1.93 -10.50
C ASP A 500 -13.70 -1.91 -10.94
N THR A 501 -14.09 -2.84 -11.80
CA THR A 501 -15.47 -2.98 -12.30
C THR A 501 -16.43 -3.57 -11.27
N ILE A 502 -15.92 -4.35 -10.30
CA ILE A 502 -16.72 -5.00 -9.25
C ILE A 502 -16.43 -4.46 -7.85
N ALA A 503 -15.30 -3.80 -7.66
CA ALA A 503 -14.91 -3.21 -6.38
C ALA A 503 -16.01 -2.28 -5.85
N ASN A 504 -16.21 -2.27 -4.54
CA ASN A 504 -17.07 -1.28 -3.90
C ASN A 504 -16.32 0.04 -3.68
N SER A 505 -17.07 1.13 -3.59
CA SER A 505 -16.52 2.46 -3.33
C SER A 505 -16.19 2.64 -1.85
N ILE A 506 -15.08 3.34 -1.58
CA ILE A 506 -14.70 3.79 -0.22
C ILE A 506 -15.41 5.09 0.20
N THR A 507 -16.32 5.61 -0.61
CA THR A 507 -17.03 6.87 -0.35
C THR A 507 -17.82 6.83 0.96
N GLN A 508 -18.21 5.64 1.44
CA GLN A 508 -18.88 5.45 2.74
C GLN A 508 -18.04 5.93 3.93
N MET A 509 -16.72 5.91 3.80
CA MET A 509 -15.78 6.34 4.85
C MET A 509 -15.69 7.87 4.97
N PHE A 510 -16.32 8.62 4.06
CA PHE A 510 -16.34 10.08 4.06
C PHE A 510 -17.70 10.66 4.46
N ASP A 511 -17.69 11.88 4.98
CA ASP A 511 -18.87 12.74 5.12
C ASP A 511 -18.62 14.10 4.45
N PHE A 512 -18.94 14.19 3.18
CA PHE A 512 -18.76 15.42 2.39
C PHE A 512 -19.77 16.54 2.70
N LYS A 513 -20.63 16.35 3.69
CA LYS A 513 -21.57 17.39 4.17
C LYS A 513 -21.04 18.13 5.39
N GLN A 514 -20.12 17.54 6.11
CA GLN A 514 -19.46 18.15 7.27
C GLN A 514 -18.04 18.55 6.85
N VAL A 515 -17.70 19.80 7.08
CA VAL A 515 -16.34 20.31 6.86
C VAL A 515 -15.75 20.62 8.22
N ASP A 516 -14.62 20.03 8.54
CA ASP A 516 -13.71 20.51 9.57
C ASP A 516 -12.36 20.78 8.92
N ASP A 517 -12.29 21.87 8.16
CA ASP A 517 -11.09 22.30 7.43
C ASP A 517 -9.91 22.65 8.35
N ASN A 518 -10.14 22.70 9.66
CA ASN A 518 -9.12 22.92 10.68
C ASN A 518 -8.81 21.65 11.49
N ASP A 519 -9.26 20.47 11.03
CA ASP A 519 -8.99 19.22 11.73
C ASP A 519 -7.50 18.85 11.66
N LEU A 520 -6.82 19.00 12.78
CA LEU A 520 -5.44 18.59 12.98
C LEU A 520 -5.37 17.53 14.08
N PHE A 521 -4.74 16.43 13.75
CA PHE A 521 -4.53 15.30 14.66
C PHE A 521 -3.09 14.82 14.56
N ILE A 522 -2.21 15.43 15.34
CA ILE A 522 -0.76 15.23 15.30
C ILE A 522 -0.36 14.14 16.28
N LEU A 523 0.35 13.15 15.81
CA LEU A 523 0.88 12.06 16.60
C LEU A 523 2.39 12.16 16.76
N ASN A 524 2.91 11.56 17.81
CA ASN A 524 4.34 11.31 17.99
C ASN A 524 4.77 10.16 17.07
N ASP A 525 5.79 10.36 16.26
CA ASP A 525 6.28 9.39 15.28
C ASP A 525 6.91 8.14 15.92
N LYS A 526 7.38 8.23 17.15
CA LYS A 526 8.02 7.10 17.87
C LYS A 526 7.05 6.31 18.73
N THR A 527 6.11 7.00 19.39
CA THR A 527 5.18 6.34 20.32
C THR A 527 3.79 6.11 19.72
N GLY A 528 3.43 6.84 18.67
CA GLY A 528 2.08 6.83 18.09
C GLY A 528 1.04 7.56 18.95
N GLU A 529 1.43 8.10 20.10
CA GLU A 529 0.53 8.82 21.00
C GLU A 529 0.15 10.19 20.47
N VAL A 530 -1.01 10.69 20.89
CA VAL A 530 -1.52 12.00 20.47
C VAL A 530 -0.70 13.13 21.10
N GLU A 531 -0.07 13.95 20.29
CA GLU A 531 0.62 15.19 20.73
C GLU A 531 -0.32 16.39 20.68
N PHE A 532 -1.18 16.46 19.67
CA PHE A 532 -2.12 17.56 19.49
C PHE A 532 -3.38 17.08 18.77
N SER A 533 -4.54 17.57 19.19
CA SER A 533 -5.82 17.42 18.49
C SER A 533 -6.57 18.75 18.53
N SER A 534 -6.98 19.26 17.36
CA SER A 534 -7.80 20.47 17.25
C SER A 534 -9.23 20.25 17.76
N SER A 535 -9.71 19.01 17.72
CA SER A 535 -11.02 18.60 18.21
C SER A 535 -10.96 18.15 19.69
N SER A 536 -10.39 18.99 20.57
CA SER A 536 -10.50 18.72 22.00
C SER A 536 -11.91 19.04 22.49
N ASN A 537 -12.64 17.98 22.80
CA ASN A 537 -13.89 17.75 23.52
C ASN A 537 -15.07 17.33 22.70
#